data_9983a9078c12c60c4dfbb3c54903275c
#
_entry.id   9983a9078c12c60c4dfbb3c54903275c
#
_cell.length_a   1.000
_cell.length_b   1.000
_cell.length_c   1.000
_cell.angle_alpha   90.00
_cell.angle_beta   90.00
_cell.angle_gamma   90.00
#
_symmetry.space_group_name_H-M   'P 1'
#
loop_
_entity.id
_entity.type
_entity.pdbx_description
1 polymer ?
#
loop_
_entity_poly.entity_id
_entity_poly.type
_entity_poly.pdbx_seq_one_letter_code
_entity_poly.pdbx_strand_id
1 'polypeptide(L)'
;PTLYERALEEAETFLKPGPQDRLVDLYCGTGTTLRRWLDSGARVMGVELAGEAVECARLNASEAVLLRGKCVERIPQLTAWLNEGGDWAGRRLLYVNPPRTGLEPEILAWTTDVARPERIAYLSCSAGTLSRNLAVLTESGYGVERITPYDFFPGTRHVETLVSLRRLGTV
;
A
#
# COMPACT_ATOMS: atom_id res chain seq x y z
N PRO A 1 16.19 15.41 2.19
CA PRO A 1 15.49 14.13 2.29
C PRO A 1 16.29 13.03 1.62
N THR A 2 16.33 11.85 2.21
CA THR A 2 16.90 10.64 1.61
C THR A 2 16.11 10.25 0.36
N LEU A 3 16.67 9.36 -0.47
CA LEU A 3 15.91 8.83 -1.63
C LEU A 3 14.65 8.08 -1.21
N TYR A 4 14.69 7.41 -0.06
CA TYR A 4 13.51 6.74 0.49
C TYR A 4 12.41 7.74 0.89
N GLU A 5 12.79 8.83 1.56
CA GLU A 5 11.82 9.91 1.89
C GLU A 5 11.21 10.51 0.63
N ARG A 6 11.99 10.71 -0.43
CA ARG A 6 11.47 11.18 -1.73
C ARG A 6 10.47 10.20 -2.35
N ALA A 7 10.74 8.91 -2.27
CA ALA A 7 9.79 7.89 -2.75
C ALA A 7 8.47 7.93 -1.95
N LEU A 8 8.56 8.12 -0.62
CA LEU A 8 7.38 8.25 0.22
C LEU A 8 6.61 9.56 -0.03
N GLU A 9 7.31 10.67 -0.25
CA GLU A 9 6.70 11.96 -0.64
C GLU A 9 5.97 11.86 -1.98
N GLU A 10 6.55 11.13 -2.96
CA GLU A 10 5.88 10.88 -4.24
C GLU A 10 4.64 10.01 -4.06
N ALA A 11 4.74 8.94 -3.27
CA ALA A 11 3.60 8.08 -2.96
C ALA A 11 2.46 8.85 -2.26
N GLU A 12 2.81 9.69 -1.28
CA GLU A 12 1.85 10.55 -0.57
C GLU A 12 1.19 11.57 -1.50
N THR A 13 1.98 12.24 -2.32
CA THR A 13 1.49 13.20 -3.31
C THR A 13 0.51 12.54 -4.28
N PHE A 14 0.79 11.30 -4.70
CA PHE A 14 -0.08 10.55 -5.59
C PHE A 14 -1.34 10.05 -4.88
N LEU A 15 -1.20 9.38 -3.74
CA LEU A 15 -2.34 8.88 -2.96
C LEU A 15 -3.22 10.02 -2.47
N LYS A 16 -2.60 11.11 -2.05
CA LYS A 16 -3.24 12.33 -1.52
C LYS A 16 -4.31 11.97 -0.49
N PRO A 17 -3.94 11.25 0.59
CA PRO A 17 -4.88 10.84 1.60
C PRO A 17 -5.45 12.04 2.36
N GLY A 18 -6.65 11.92 2.87
CA GLY A 18 -7.33 12.97 3.63
C GLY A 18 -8.29 12.41 4.68
N PRO A 19 -8.92 13.29 5.49
CA PRO A 19 -9.66 12.89 6.69
C PRO A 19 -10.85 11.93 6.45
N GLN A 20 -11.38 11.90 5.24
CA GLN A 20 -12.47 11.01 4.89
C GLN A 20 -12.00 9.70 4.25
N ASP A 21 -10.71 9.55 4.00
CA ASP A 21 -10.18 8.40 3.30
C ASP A 21 -9.82 7.27 4.26
N ARG A 22 -9.87 6.04 3.74
CA ARG A 22 -9.33 4.84 4.36
C ARG A 22 -8.14 4.36 3.56
N LEU A 23 -6.99 4.28 4.22
CA LEU A 23 -5.76 3.81 3.62
C LEU A 23 -5.32 2.52 4.28
N VAL A 24 -5.17 1.49 3.47
CA VAL A 24 -4.56 0.22 3.87
C VAL A 24 -3.09 0.24 3.49
N ASP A 25 -2.22 -0.12 4.43
CA ASP A 25 -0.78 -0.23 4.27
C ASP A 25 -0.35 -1.68 4.52
N LEU A 26 -0.10 -2.41 3.44
CA LEU A 26 0.32 -3.81 3.51
C LEU A 26 1.85 -3.91 3.57
N TYR A 27 2.34 -4.79 4.45
CA TYR A 27 3.77 -4.95 4.74
C TYR A 27 4.35 -3.67 5.36
N CYS A 28 3.65 -3.10 6.35
CA CYS A 28 3.92 -1.76 6.87
C CYS A 28 5.17 -1.64 7.75
N GLY A 29 5.86 -2.75 8.02
CA GLY A 29 7.10 -2.76 8.79
C GLY A 29 6.97 -2.09 10.16
N THR A 30 7.90 -1.20 10.47
CA THR A 30 7.95 -0.45 11.73
C THR A 30 6.98 0.74 11.81
N GLY A 31 6.14 0.92 10.80
CA GLY A 31 5.07 1.92 10.83
C GLY A 31 5.48 3.34 10.41
N THR A 32 6.65 3.52 9.82
CA THR A 32 7.08 4.85 9.32
C THR A 32 6.10 5.41 8.29
N THR A 33 5.60 4.56 7.40
CA THR A 33 4.59 4.92 6.41
C THR A 33 3.24 5.18 7.07
N LEU A 34 2.84 4.37 8.05
CA LEU A 34 1.59 4.57 8.80
C LEU A 34 1.51 5.94 9.44
N ARG A 35 2.60 6.42 10.07
CA ARG A 35 2.67 7.76 10.68
C ARG A 35 2.40 8.84 9.63
N ARG A 36 3.02 8.72 8.45
CA ARG A 36 2.83 9.66 7.35
C ARG A 36 1.37 9.73 6.88
N TRP A 37 0.73 8.57 6.75
CA TRP A 37 -0.69 8.52 6.35
C TRP A 37 -1.63 9.08 7.42
N LEU A 38 -1.34 8.83 8.70
CA LEU A 38 -2.09 9.41 9.82
C LEU A 38 -1.96 10.94 9.87
N ASP A 39 -0.77 11.48 9.59
CA ASP A 39 -0.53 12.93 9.60
C ASP A 39 -1.36 13.66 8.53
N SER A 40 -1.78 12.98 7.47
CA SER A 40 -2.72 13.52 6.48
C SER A 40 -4.18 13.53 6.97
N GLY A 41 -4.46 12.95 8.13
CA GLY A 41 -5.79 12.81 8.71
C GLY A 41 -6.58 11.59 8.27
N ALA A 42 -6.04 10.74 7.39
CA ALA A 42 -6.72 9.54 6.93
C ALA A 42 -6.88 8.51 8.06
N ARG A 43 -7.93 7.67 7.97
CA ARG A 43 -8.02 6.44 8.77
C ARG A 43 -7.09 5.40 8.17
N VAL A 44 -6.25 4.78 8.99
CA VAL A 44 -5.18 3.90 8.52
C VAL A 44 -5.24 2.54 9.17
N MET A 45 -5.12 1.48 8.35
CA MET A 45 -4.94 0.12 8.82
C MET A 45 -3.66 -0.47 8.21
N GLY A 46 -2.78 -1.01 9.05
CA GLY A 46 -1.53 -1.65 8.64
C GLY A 46 -1.52 -3.14 8.91
N VAL A 47 -0.85 -3.90 8.05
CA VAL A 47 -0.59 -5.33 8.24
C VAL A 47 0.91 -5.60 8.19
N GLU A 48 1.43 -6.29 9.20
CA GLU A 48 2.83 -6.69 9.28
C GLU A 48 2.97 -8.07 9.93
N LEU A 49 3.85 -8.90 9.39
CA LEU A 49 4.09 -10.26 9.90
C LEU A 49 5.03 -10.28 11.11
N ALA A 50 6.10 -9.50 11.05
CA ALA A 50 7.16 -9.51 12.05
C ALA A 50 6.70 -8.85 13.36
N GLY A 51 6.68 -9.64 14.46
CA GLY A 51 6.19 -9.16 15.75
C GLY A 51 6.94 -7.95 16.28
N GLU A 52 8.26 -7.93 16.19
CA GLU A 52 9.09 -6.80 16.61
C GLU A 52 8.77 -5.52 15.81
N ALA A 53 8.55 -5.65 14.50
CA ALA A 53 8.17 -4.53 13.67
C ALA A 53 6.77 -4.00 14.05
N VAL A 54 5.82 -4.89 14.35
CA VAL A 54 4.48 -4.49 14.83
C VAL A 54 4.55 -3.73 16.15
N GLU A 55 5.41 -4.15 17.10
CA GLU A 55 5.59 -3.41 18.35
C GLU A 55 6.17 -2.00 18.10
N CYS A 56 7.15 -1.87 17.20
CA CYS A 56 7.65 -0.57 16.78
C CYS A 56 6.54 0.26 16.11
N ALA A 57 5.76 -0.35 15.23
CA ALA A 57 4.67 0.34 14.54
C ALA A 57 3.60 0.86 15.51
N ARG A 58 3.30 0.14 16.58
CA ARG A 58 2.39 0.60 17.64
C ARG A 58 2.89 1.87 18.34
N LEU A 59 4.20 1.97 18.53
CA LEU A 59 4.81 3.18 19.11
C LEU A 59 4.82 4.35 18.12
N ASN A 60 5.12 4.07 16.87
CA ASN A 60 5.26 5.10 15.83
C ASN A 60 3.91 5.62 15.30
N ALA A 61 2.87 4.79 15.35
CA ALA A 61 1.56 5.06 14.74
C ALA A 61 0.42 4.49 15.59
N SER A 62 0.34 4.93 16.85
CA SER A 62 -0.60 4.41 17.85
C SER A 62 -2.07 4.52 17.45
N GLU A 63 -2.42 5.47 16.59
CA GLU A 63 -3.79 5.69 16.11
C GLU A 63 -4.17 4.79 14.92
N ALA A 64 -3.19 4.10 14.30
CA ALA A 64 -3.47 3.14 13.24
C ALA A 64 -4.05 1.83 13.82
N VAL A 65 -4.94 1.21 13.07
CA VAL A 65 -5.36 -0.17 13.36
C VAL A 65 -4.27 -1.10 12.82
N LEU A 66 -3.64 -1.86 13.71
CA LEU A 66 -2.52 -2.75 13.37
C LEU A 66 -2.90 -4.21 13.49
N LEU A 67 -2.72 -4.96 12.43
CA LEU A 67 -2.92 -6.40 12.36
C LEU A 67 -1.58 -7.12 12.21
N ARG A 68 -1.25 -7.98 13.16
CA ARG A 68 -0.10 -8.87 13.04
C ARG A 68 -0.49 -10.14 12.30
N GLY A 69 0.25 -10.49 11.25
CA GLY A 69 0.09 -11.74 10.49
C GLY A 69 0.42 -11.58 9.03
N LYS A 70 0.25 -12.66 8.26
CA LYS A 70 0.36 -12.60 6.80
C LYS A 70 -0.81 -11.80 6.23
N CYS A 71 -0.57 -11.00 5.21
CA CYS A 71 -1.62 -10.18 4.59
C CYS A 71 -2.82 -11.03 4.13
N VAL A 72 -2.57 -12.19 3.54
CA VAL A 72 -3.63 -13.13 3.11
C VAL A 72 -4.53 -13.58 4.27
N GLU A 73 -3.97 -13.84 5.44
CA GLU A 73 -4.72 -14.25 6.63
C GLU A 73 -5.57 -13.12 7.22
N ARG A 74 -5.30 -11.88 6.84
CA ARG A 74 -5.97 -10.67 7.35
C ARG A 74 -7.02 -10.11 6.39
N ILE A 75 -7.22 -10.72 5.23
CA ILE A 75 -8.25 -10.31 4.25
C ILE A 75 -9.63 -10.12 4.90
N PRO A 76 -10.13 -11.02 5.78
CA PRO A 76 -11.43 -10.81 6.40
C PRO A 76 -11.51 -9.53 7.24
N GLN A 77 -10.48 -9.25 8.05
CA GLN A 77 -10.43 -8.05 8.90
C GLN A 77 -10.26 -6.77 8.05
N LEU A 78 -9.41 -6.82 7.00
CA LEU A 78 -9.24 -5.73 6.05
C LEU A 78 -10.56 -5.38 5.37
N THR A 79 -11.28 -6.40 4.90
CA THR A 79 -12.58 -6.25 4.22
C THR A 79 -13.62 -5.66 5.17
N ALA A 80 -13.73 -6.20 6.39
CA ALA A 80 -14.66 -5.70 7.40
C ALA A 80 -14.41 -4.22 7.72
N TRP A 81 -13.13 -3.86 7.92
CA TRP A 81 -12.76 -2.47 8.22
C TRP A 81 -13.03 -1.51 7.06
N LEU A 82 -12.77 -1.92 5.80
CA LEU A 82 -13.08 -1.10 4.63
C LEU A 82 -14.58 -0.89 4.44
N ASN A 83 -15.43 -1.77 4.95
CA ASN A 83 -16.88 -1.70 4.84
C ASN A 83 -17.57 -1.17 6.11
N GLU A 84 -16.81 -0.85 7.16
CA GLU A 84 -17.35 -0.33 8.43
C GLU A 84 -18.12 0.98 8.20
N GLY A 85 -19.30 1.12 8.80
CA GLY A 85 -20.09 2.36 8.76
C GLY A 85 -20.97 2.55 7.51
N GLY A 86 -21.18 1.52 6.69
CA GLY A 86 -22.15 1.56 5.58
C GLY A 86 -21.79 2.54 4.46
N ASP A 87 -22.68 3.49 4.14
CA ASP A 87 -22.53 4.46 3.04
C ASP A 87 -21.47 5.54 3.32
N TRP A 88 -20.25 5.10 3.49
CA TRP A 88 -19.12 5.99 3.67
C TRP A 88 -18.67 6.59 2.32
N ALA A 89 -18.58 7.92 2.26
CA ALA A 89 -18.33 8.68 1.03
C ALA A 89 -16.83 8.90 0.70
N GLY A 90 -15.92 8.42 1.54
CA GLY A 90 -14.47 8.59 1.33
C GLY A 90 -13.88 7.60 0.32
N ARG A 91 -12.62 7.81 -0.03
CA ARG A 91 -11.88 6.95 -0.95
C ARG A 91 -11.19 5.81 -0.21
N ARG A 92 -11.06 4.69 -0.89
CA ARG A 92 -10.17 3.60 -0.49
C ARG A 92 -8.84 3.79 -1.19
N LEU A 93 -7.77 3.79 -0.41
CA LEU A 93 -6.39 3.94 -0.87
C LEU A 93 -5.56 2.75 -0.42
N LEU A 94 -4.57 2.37 -1.22
CA LEU A 94 -3.70 1.24 -0.91
C LEU A 94 -2.24 1.63 -1.12
N TYR A 95 -1.43 1.43 -0.09
CA TYR A 95 0.03 1.42 -0.20
C TYR A 95 0.54 0.01 0.04
N VAL A 96 1.47 -0.46 -0.80
CA VAL A 96 2.09 -1.77 -0.65
C VAL A 96 3.59 -1.70 -0.86
N ASN A 97 4.33 -2.35 0.03
CA ASN A 97 5.78 -2.55 -0.08
C ASN A 97 6.12 -4.02 0.21
N PRO A 98 5.73 -4.95 -0.69
CA PRO A 98 5.85 -6.36 -0.45
C PRO A 98 7.31 -6.85 -0.54
N PRO A 99 7.60 -8.06 -0.02
CA PRO A 99 8.89 -8.72 -0.22
C PRO A 99 9.15 -9.00 -1.71
N ARG A 100 10.34 -9.50 -2.04
CA ARG A 100 10.77 -9.81 -3.42
C ARG A 100 9.83 -10.74 -4.19
N THR A 101 9.03 -11.53 -3.49
CA THR A 101 8.00 -12.40 -4.09
C THR A 101 6.81 -11.65 -4.65
N GLY A 102 6.65 -10.37 -4.28
CA GLY A 102 5.52 -9.53 -4.68
C GLY A 102 4.27 -9.79 -3.86
N LEU A 103 3.14 -9.33 -4.38
CA LEU A 103 1.83 -9.60 -3.79
C LEU A 103 1.40 -11.04 -4.08
N GLU A 104 0.87 -11.70 -3.06
CA GLU A 104 0.26 -13.02 -3.22
C GLU A 104 -0.98 -12.95 -4.13
N PRO A 105 -1.30 -14.02 -4.88
CA PRO A 105 -2.46 -14.04 -5.78
C PRO A 105 -3.77 -13.67 -5.08
N GLU A 106 -3.94 -14.09 -3.83
CA GLU A 106 -5.13 -13.80 -3.03
C GLU A 106 -5.23 -12.30 -2.67
N ILE A 107 -4.09 -11.64 -2.43
CA ILE A 107 -4.03 -10.19 -2.19
C ILE A 107 -4.33 -9.42 -3.48
N LEU A 108 -3.83 -9.88 -4.62
CA LEU A 108 -4.18 -9.30 -5.92
C LEU A 108 -5.68 -9.41 -6.19
N ALA A 109 -6.26 -10.60 -6.02
CA ALA A 109 -7.70 -10.83 -6.19
C ALA A 109 -8.52 -9.98 -5.21
N TRP A 110 -8.12 -9.92 -3.93
CA TRP A 110 -8.78 -9.05 -2.95
C TRP A 110 -8.70 -7.57 -3.35
N THR A 111 -7.55 -7.12 -3.85
CA THR A 111 -7.34 -5.74 -4.29
C THR A 111 -8.27 -5.38 -5.46
N THR A 112 -8.38 -6.27 -6.45
CA THR A 112 -9.15 -6.00 -7.68
C THR A 112 -10.66 -6.17 -7.50
N ASP A 113 -11.08 -7.17 -6.73
CA ASP A 113 -12.47 -7.62 -6.70
C ASP A 113 -13.24 -7.08 -5.47
N VAL A 114 -12.53 -6.89 -4.34
CA VAL A 114 -13.15 -6.57 -3.04
C VAL A 114 -12.77 -5.17 -2.55
N ALA A 115 -11.49 -4.91 -2.33
CA ALA A 115 -11.00 -3.63 -1.80
C ALA A 115 -11.24 -2.51 -2.81
N ARG A 116 -10.91 -2.74 -4.06
CA ARG A 116 -11.08 -1.81 -5.19
C ARG A 116 -10.62 -0.38 -4.88
N PRO A 117 -9.38 -0.19 -4.39
CA PRO A 117 -8.89 1.13 -4.05
C PRO A 117 -8.91 2.05 -5.27
N GLU A 118 -9.18 3.33 -5.06
CA GLU A 118 -9.14 4.34 -6.14
C GLU A 118 -7.72 4.55 -6.63
N ARG A 119 -6.75 4.51 -5.71
CA ARG A 119 -5.33 4.68 -6.01
C ARG A 119 -4.50 3.64 -5.26
N ILE A 120 -3.46 3.17 -5.93
CA ILE A 120 -2.48 2.23 -5.38
C ILE A 120 -1.08 2.82 -5.58
N ALA A 121 -0.31 2.95 -4.52
CA ALA A 121 1.13 3.22 -4.59
C ALA A 121 1.87 1.92 -4.25
N TYR A 122 2.59 1.37 -5.22
CA TYR A 122 3.30 0.11 -5.11
C TYR A 122 4.81 0.34 -5.16
N LEU A 123 5.50 0.18 -4.04
CA LEU A 123 6.96 0.19 -3.98
C LEU A 123 7.48 -1.24 -4.09
N SER A 124 8.37 -1.52 -5.02
CA SER A 124 8.87 -2.87 -5.30
C SER A 124 10.39 -2.91 -5.45
N CYS A 125 11.00 -3.90 -4.82
CA CYS A 125 12.43 -4.21 -4.98
C CYS A 125 12.72 -5.27 -6.07
N SER A 126 11.72 -5.72 -6.83
CA SER A 126 11.85 -6.78 -7.84
C SER A 126 11.08 -6.46 -9.11
N ALA A 127 11.77 -6.04 -10.15
CA ALA A 127 11.15 -5.67 -11.43
C ALA A 127 10.35 -6.81 -12.06
N GLY A 128 10.86 -8.05 -12.03
CA GLY A 128 10.17 -9.19 -12.64
C GLY A 128 8.87 -9.56 -11.94
N THR A 129 8.85 -9.49 -10.60
CA THR A 129 7.65 -9.74 -9.82
C THR A 129 6.67 -8.58 -9.96
N LEU A 130 7.16 -7.35 -9.94
CA LEU A 130 6.35 -6.16 -10.18
C LEU A 130 5.63 -6.24 -11.52
N SER A 131 6.34 -6.59 -12.60
CA SER A 131 5.76 -6.73 -13.95
C SER A 131 4.58 -7.71 -13.97
N ARG A 132 4.70 -8.87 -13.31
CA ARG A 132 3.61 -9.85 -13.21
C ARG A 132 2.41 -9.31 -12.43
N ASN A 133 2.65 -8.63 -11.30
CA ASN A 133 1.57 -8.04 -10.51
C ASN A 133 0.88 -6.89 -11.25
N LEU A 134 1.65 -6.06 -11.98
CA LEU A 134 1.10 -4.98 -12.79
C LEU A 134 0.21 -5.50 -13.92
N ALA A 135 0.57 -6.63 -14.56
CA ALA A 135 -0.27 -7.24 -15.58
C ALA A 135 -1.66 -7.57 -15.03
N VAL A 136 -1.74 -8.22 -13.85
CA VAL A 136 -3.02 -8.54 -13.20
C VAL A 136 -3.81 -7.27 -12.86
N LEU A 137 -3.15 -6.26 -12.29
CA LEU A 137 -3.82 -5.01 -11.91
C LEU A 137 -4.34 -4.26 -13.13
N THR A 138 -3.56 -4.19 -14.21
CA THR A 138 -3.98 -3.48 -15.43
C THR A 138 -5.10 -4.21 -16.17
N GLU A 139 -5.05 -5.54 -16.27
CA GLU A 139 -6.14 -6.35 -16.80
C GLU A 139 -7.44 -6.21 -15.99
N SER A 140 -7.33 -5.88 -14.70
CA SER A 140 -8.46 -5.66 -13.79
C SER A 140 -8.93 -4.19 -13.73
N GLY A 141 -8.50 -3.35 -14.66
CA GLY A 141 -9.01 -1.99 -14.81
C GLY A 141 -8.26 -0.91 -14.04
N TYR A 142 -6.97 -1.16 -13.70
CA TYR A 142 -6.07 -0.10 -13.20
C TYR A 142 -5.20 0.45 -14.32
N GLY A 143 -5.09 1.78 -14.39
CA GLY A 143 -4.13 2.45 -15.27
C GLY A 143 -2.87 2.81 -14.51
N VAL A 144 -1.71 2.56 -15.11
CA VAL A 144 -0.42 3.02 -14.60
C VAL A 144 -0.26 4.49 -14.97
N GLU A 145 -0.15 5.38 -13.97
CA GLU A 145 0.07 6.82 -14.20
C GLU A 145 1.55 7.18 -14.19
N ARG A 146 2.34 6.52 -13.34
CA ARG A 146 3.78 6.79 -13.21
C ARG A 146 4.55 5.56 -12.77
N ILE A 147 5.77 5.45 -13.25
CA ILE A 147 6.79 4.48 -12.79
C ILE A 147 8.05 5.28 -12.51
N THR A 148 8.52 5.26 -11.25
CA THR A 148 9.72 5.98 -10.83
C THR A 148 10.72 5.00 -10.20
N PRO A 149 11.88 4.79 -10.83
CA PRO A 149 12.96 4.00 -10.24
C PRO A 149 13.72 4.83 -9.21
N TYR A 150 14.10 4.17 -8.10
CA TYR A 150 14.91 4.73 -7.04
C TYR A 150 16.13 3.83 -6.76
N ASP A 151 17.33 4.37 -6.85
CA ASP A 151 18.56 3.68 -6.50
C ASP A 151 18.88 3.88 -5.01
N PHE A 152 18.24 3.08 -4.14
CA PHE A 152 18.48 3.14 -2.69
C PHE A 152 19.84 2.52 -2.30
N PHE A 153 20.40 1.70 -3.18
CA PHE A 153 21.61 0.94 -2.91
C PHE A 153 22.63 1.12 -4.05
N PRO A 154 23.22 2.33 -4.21
CA PRO A 154 24.16 2.61 -5.28
C PRO A 154 25.30 1.60 -5.37
N GLY A 155 25.62 1.15 -6.58
CA GLY A 155 26.65 0.15 -6.83
C GLY A 155 26.17 -1.31 -6.67
N THR A 156 24.90 -1.54 -6.40
CA THR A 156 24.27 -2.86 -6.43
C THR A 156 23.35 -3.01 -7.64
N ARG A 157 22.81 -4.23 -7.87
CA ARG A 157 21.80 -4.47 -8.90
C ARG A 157 20.36 -4.24 -8.40
N HIS A 158 20.19 -3.68 -7.22
CA HIS A 158 18.91 -3.50 -6.57
C HIS A 158 18.39 -2.08 -6.85
N VAL A 159 17.30 -2.01 -7.60
CA VAL A 159 16.55 -0.77 -7.84
C VAL A 159 15.15 -0.96 -7.27
N GLU A 160 14.77 -0.04 -6.41
CA GLU A 160 13.39 0.06 -5.97
C GLU A 160 12.58 0.81 -7.01
N THR A 161 11.36 0.39 -7.24
CA THR A 161 10.48 1.02 -8.24
C THR A 161 9.14 1.35 -7.60
N LEU A 162 8.82 2.64 -7.56
CA LEU A 162 7.49 3.10 -7.16
C LEU A 162 6.59 3.19 -8.39
N VAL A 163 5.43 2.53 -8.31
CA VAL A 163 4.40 2.59 -9.35
C VAL A 163 3.12 3.20 -8.78
N SER A 164 2.62 4.20 -9.45
CA SER A 164 1.36 4.87 -9.16
C SER A 164 0.28 4.34 -10.09
N LEU A 165 -0.76 3.71 -9.53
CA LEU A 165 -1.88 3.15 -10.31
C LEU A 165 -3.19 3.79 -9.86
N ARG A 166 -4.04 4.12 -10.82
CA ARG A 166 -5.40 4.62 -10.60
C ARG A 166 -6.42 3.63 -11.16
N ARG A 167 -7.48 3.39 -10.41
CA ARG A 167 -8.62 2.64 -10.92
C ARG A 167 -9.31 3.46 -12.01
N LEU A 168 -9.42 2.88 -13.20
CA LEU A 168 -10.15 3.47 -14.32
C LEU A 168 -11.65 3.38 -14.04
N GLY A 169 -12.39 4.43 -14.33
CA GLY A 169 -13.86 4.41 -14.27
C GLY A 169 -14.41 3.35 -15.23
N THR A 170 -15.49 2.69 -14.85
CA THR A 170 -16.28 1.91 -15.80
C THR A 170 -16.80 2.88 -16.88
N VAL A 171 -16.37 2.66 -18.12
CA VAL A 171 -16.91 3.38 -19.29
C VAL A 171 -18.38 3.01 -19.47
#